data_d4a78130ff75999dae3867477e138197
#
_entry.id   d4a78130ff75999dae3867477e138197
#
_cell.length_a   1.000
_cell.length_b   1.000
_cell.length_c   1.000
_cell.angle_alpha   90.00
_cell.angle_beta   90.00
_cell.angle_gamma   90.00
#
_symmetry.space_group_name_H-M   'P 1'
#
loop_
_entity.id
_entity.type
_entity.pdbx_description
1 polymer ?
#
loop_
_entity_poly.entity_id
_entity_poly.type
_entity_poly.pdbx_seq_one_letter_code
_entity_poly.pdbx_strand_id
1 'polypeptide(L)'
;MKKFSPVVAVIALAAALAVGVVVGRKWPAAPSTPAGDTAKPAVDSASAPTANAPARPKSDSVEIPDGGFDPQQVQVAQVSQLAVPVELSTPGKLAYNAERTKLASARVAGRLDQILLFEGALVREGQPIAQLYSPDFISAQKEYLLALNTARQLKGSNMKDLQDDADATVQSAAGRLHVLGMSDADVAQIAKRGTPAEHLTLRAPISGTIVKRNMDPGAFLNVGDSFMSIVDTRVLWFTGNVYENDIASVRIGQPISLHTSAYPEREFTGRVSFIAPNIDPATHTLTVRCDVPNPDGLLRPEMYATARIQTGSGQATVVPKSALVKDHGSYYVIVQSDAKHFKRAQVQGKDTGTDGNFAVTAGLEASSKVVVRGAALLNEMIVKAGA
;
A
#
# COMPACT_ATOMS: atom_id res chain seq x y z
N MET A 1 56.44 12.34 18.92
CA MET A 1 56.08 11.57 20.12
C MET A 1 55.71 12.57 21.24
N LYS A 2 54.44 12.86 21.43
CA LYS A 2 53.90 13.47 22.65
C LYS A 2 52.57 12.82 22.93
N LYS A 3 52.53 12.02 23.99
CA LYS A 3 51.35 11.32 24.51
C LYS A 3 50.46 12.35 25.19
N PHE A 4 49.20 12.48 24.74
CA PHE A 4 48.17 13.20 25.48
C PHE A 4 47.46 12.22 26.42
N SER A 5 47.41 12.59 27.70
CA SER A 5 46.85 11.83 28.80
C SER A 5 45.32 11.94 28.84
N PRO A 6 44.56 10.88 29.19
CA PRO A 6 43.08 10.86 29.14
C PRO A 6 42.37 11.49 30.36
N VAL A 7 43.06 12.34 31.14
CA VAL A 7 42.49 12.88 32.41
C VAL A 7 41.69 14.20 32.23
N VAL A 8 41.74 14.84 31.07
CA VAL A 8 41.06 16.14 30.84
C VAL A 8 39.63 16.02 30.34
N ALA A 9 39.15 14.83 29.97
CA ALA A 9 37.79 14.62 29.41
C ALA A 9 36.68 14.40 30.47
N VAL A 10 37.03 14.22 31.77
CA VAL A 10 36.06 13.89 32.82
C VAL A 10 35.55 15.13 33.58
N ILE A 11 36.21 16.28 33.47
CA ILE A 11 35.80 17.50 34.23
C ILE A 11 34.79 18.38 33.51
N ALA A 12 34.56 18.19 32.19
CA ALA A 12 33.59 18.98 31.41
C ALA A 12 32.14 18.47 31.48
N LEU A 13 31.91 17.25 32.04
CA LEU A 13 30.54 16.66 32.10
C LEU A 13 29.83 16.88 33.45
N ALA A 14 30.51 17.39 34.46
CA ALA A 14 29.93 17.63 35.79
C ALA A 14 29.37 19.05 36.00
N ALA A 15 29.60 19.99 35.08
CA ALA A 15 29.16 21.39 35.20
C ALA A 15 27.80 21.68 34.50
N ALA A 16 27.24 20.73 33.73
CA ALA A 16 25.97 20.92 33.01
C ALA A 16 24.72 20.41 33.76
N LEU A 17 24.87 19.81 34.96
CA LEU A 17 23.76 19.22 35.74
C LEU A 17 23.34 20.05 36.97
N ALA A 18 23.89 21.22 37.19
CA ALA A 18 23.60 22.04 38.40
C ALA A 18 22.80 23.33 38.16
N VAL A 19 22.30 23.61 36.92
CA VAL A 19 21.53 24.86 36.63
C VAL A 19 20.07 24.59 36.20
N GLY A 20 19.58 23.36 36.32
CA GLY A 20 18.25 22.95 35.89
C GLY A 20 17.12 22.92 36.94
N VAL A 21 17.31 23.41 38.16
CA VAL A 21 16.30 23.29 39.24
C VAL A 21 16.12 24.63 39.97
N VAL A 22 15.62 25.67 39.33
CA VAL A 22 14.87 26.77 39.95
C VAL A 22 14.19 27.60 38.84
N VAL A 23 13.07 27.16 38.26
CA VAL A 23 11.94 28.02 37.84
C VAL A 23 10.67 27.14 37.83
N GLY A 24 10.17 26.85 39.03
CA GLY A 24 8.82 26.34 39.21
C GLY A 24 7.83 27.52 39.17
N ARG A 25 7.21 27.72 38.03
CA ARG A 25 6.09 28.67 37.92
C ARG A 25 4.82 28.06 38.53
N LYS A 26 4.37 28.59 39.64
CA LYS A 26 3.06 28.34 40.28
C LYS A 26 1.95 28.66 39.30
N TRP A 27 1.07 27.71 39.05
CA TRP A 27 -0.27 27.94 38.50
C TRP A 27 -1.25 28.19 39.66
N PRO A 28 -2.19 29.17 39.58
CA PRO A 28 -3.18 29.41 40.61
C PRO A 28 -4.28 28.35 40.56
N ALA A 29 -4.60 27.81 41.74
CA ALA A 29 -5.72 26.91 41.95
C ALA A 29 -7.07 27.70 41.88
N ALA A 30 -8.06 27.06 41.24
CA ALA A 30 -9.44 27.54 41.24
C ALA A 30 -10.09 27.39 42.65
N PRO A 31 -11.00 28.31 43.08
CA PRO A 31 -11.57 28.28 44.40
C PRO A 31 -12.65 27.21 44.57
N SER A 32 -12.55 26.45 45.65
CA SER A 32 -13.56 25.55 46.17
C SER A 32 -14.69 26.35 46.86
N THR A 33 -15.94 26.10 46.49
CA THR A 33 -17.14 26.59 47.18
C THR A 33 -17.50 25.68 48.35
N PRO A 34 -17.87 26.21 49.51
CA PRO A 34 -18.21 25.40 50.68
C PRO A 34 -19.67 24.92 50.65
N ALA A 35 -19.86 23.70 51.19
CA ALA A 35 -21.16 23.14 51.53
C ALA A 35 -21.82 23.94 52.66
N GLY A 36 -23.06 24.31 52.47
CA GLY A 36 -23.92 24.92 53.49
C GLY A 36 -25.23 24.14 53.60
N ASP A 37 -25.51 23.81 54.80
CA ASP A 37 -26.52 22.93 55.38
C ASP A 37 -27.95 23.50 55.34
N THR A 38 -28.91 22.56 55.34
CA THR A 38 -30.27 22.66 55.90
C THR A 38 -31.22 23.76 55.47
N ALA A 39 -32.34 23.37 54.90
CA ALA A 39 -33.70 23.53 55.49
C ALA A 39 -34.80 23.04 54.52
N LYS A 40 -35.61 22.12 55.05
CA LYS A 40 -36.93 21.77 54.51
C LYS A 40 -37.95 22.76 55.08
N PRO A 41 -38.91 23.26 54.31
CA PRO A 41 -40.28 23.19 54.75
C PRO A 41 -41.27 22.65 53.71
N ALA A 42 -42.35 22.25 54.29
CA ALA A 42 -43.52 21.50 53.89
C ALA A 42 -44.36 22.11 52.76
N VAL A 43 -44.93 21.15 52.03
CA VAL A 43 -46.33 21.06 51.55
C VAL A 43 -47.03 22.33 51.09
N ASP A 44 -47.31 22.42 49.78
CA ASP A 44 -48.66 22.83 49.37
C ASP A 44 -49.14 22.12 48.13
N SER A 45 -50.33 21.57 48.19
CA SER A 45 -51.03 20.84 47.15
C SER A 45 -51.65 21.80 46.16
N ALA A 46 -51.36 21.66 44.86
CA ALA A 46 -52.31 22.10 43.85
C ALA A 46 -52.00 21.49 42.49
N SER A 47 -53.01 20.81 41.95
CA SER A 47 -53.34 20.64 40.54
C SER A 47 -52.43 19.73 39.70
N ALA A 48 -52.91 18.50 39.51
CA ALA A 48 -52.55 17.62 38.41
C ALA A 48 -52.87 18.26 37.07
N PRO A 49 -51.97 18.27 36.09
CA PRO A 49 -52.31 18.33 34.69
C PRO A 49 -52.51 16.90 34.17
N THR A 50 -53.61 16.72 33.58
CA THR A 50 -54.11 15.70 32.65
C THR A 50 -53.06 14.70 32.16
N ALA A 51 -53.36 13.42 32.40
CA ALA A 51 -52.67 12.28 31.83
C ALA A 51 -52.43 12.46 30.34
N ASN A 52 -51.16 12.55 29.96
CA ASN A 52 -50.76 12.37 28.57
C ASN A 52 -51.01 10.90 28.25
N ALA A 53 -51.95 10.64 27.37
CA ALA A 53 -52.21 9.31 26.87
C ALA A 53 -50.92 8.69 26.34
N PRO A 54 -50.63 7.39 26.57
CA PRO A 54 -49.47 6.74 26.04
C PRO A 54 -49.52 6.87 24.53
N ALA A 55 -48.43 7.43 23.92
CA ALA A 55 -48.26 7.46 22.51
C ALA A 55 -48.41 6.01 22.00
N ARG A 56 -49.42 5.78 21.16
CA ARG A 56 -49.62 4.49 20.50
C ARG A 56 -48.28 4.09 19.85
N PRO A 57 -47.81 2.84 20.03
CA PRO A 57 -46.63 2.38 19.30
C PRO A 57 -46.91 2.54 17.82
N LYS A 58 -46.05 3.25 17.10
CA LYS A 58 -46.15 3.38 15.63
C LYS A 58 -46.20 1.96 15.07
N SER A 59 -47.30 1.62 14.42
CA SER A 59 -47.44 0.28 13.84
C SER A 59 -46.58 0.18 12.59
N ASP A 60 -45.46 -0.54 12.69
CA ASP A 60 -44.59 -0.86 11.53
C ASP A 60 -45.25 -1.94 10.60
N SER A 61 -46.55 -2.15 10.69
CA SER A 61 -47.26 -3.16 9.92
C SER A 61 -48.56 -2.62 9.34
N VAL A 62 -48.91 -3.13 8.15
CA VAL A 62 -50.18 -2.83 7.49
C VAL A 62 -50.90 -4.13 7.19
N GLU A 63 -52.21 -4.15 7.38
CA GLU A 63 -53.11 -5.20 6.92
C GLU A 63 -53.72 -4.76 5.59
N ILE A 64 -53.67 -5.64 4.57
CA ILE A 64 -54.26 -5.39 3.27
C ILE A 64 -55.64 -6.10 3.21
N PRO A 65 -56.74 -5.35 3.11
CA PRO A 65 -58.06 -5.92 3.00
C PRO A 65 -58.25 -6.76 1.70
N ASP A 66 -59.18 -7.72 1.73
CA ASP A 66 -59.48 -8.56 0.57
C ASP A 66 -59.86 -7.69 -0.63
N GLY A 67 -59.14 -7.86 -1.75
CA GLY A 67 -59.30 -7.07 -2.97
C GLY A 67 -58.52 -5.75 -3.03
N GLY A 68 -57.68 -5.44 -2.01
CA GLY A 68 -56.94 -4.18 -1.93
C GLY A 68 -55.73 -4.07 -2.88
N PHE A 69 -55.24 -5.20 -3.46
CA PHE A 69 -54.15 -5.18 -4.43
C PHE A 69 -54.36 -6.21 -5.54
N ASP A 70 -54.03 -5.80 -6.75
CA ASP A 70 -53.81 -6.71 -7.86
C ASP A 70 -52.60 -7.59 -7.58
N PRO A 71 -52.66 -8.95 -7.62
CA PRO A 71 -51.54 -9.85 -7.45
C PRO A 71 -50.35 -9.55 -8.38
N GLN A 72 -50.59 -8.80 -9.47
CA GLN A 72 -49.52 -8.39 -10.38
C GLN A 72 -48.74 -7.17 -9.85
N GLN A 73 -49.28 -6.40 -8.90
CA GLN A 73 -48.62 -5.21 -8.34
C GLN A 73 -47.70 -5.53 -7.17
N VAL A 74 -47.97 -6.59 -6.42
CA VAL A 74 -47.16 -7.03 -5.28
C VAL A 74 -46.68 -8.45 -5.52
N GLN A 75 -45.39 -8.60 -5.71
CA GLN A 75 -44.75 -9.91 -5.84
C GLN A 75 -43.86 -10.16 -4.60
N VAL A 76 -44.02 -11.35 -4.04
CA VAL A 76 -43.26 -11.79 -2.87
C VAL A 76 -42.35 -12.93 -3.31
N ALA A 77 -41.07 -12.85 -2.86
CA ALA A 77 -40.10 -13.91 -3.03
C ALA A 77 -39.52 -14.31 -1.68
N GLN A 78 -39.17 -15.58 -1.58
CA GLN A 78 -38.40 -16.04 -0.42
C GLN A 78 -36.99 -15.55 -0.54
N VAL A 79 -36.41 -15.07 0.55
CA VAL A 79 -35.01 -14.69 0.59
C VAL A 79 -34.13 -15.90 0.32
N SER A 80 -33.05 -15.70 -0.41
CA SER A 80 -32.05 -16.73 -0.69
C SER A 80 -30.79 -16.51 0.15
N GLN A 81 -30.14 -17.61 0.50
CA GLN A 81 -28.79 -17.55 1.07
C GLN A 81 -27.80 -17.76 -0.07
N LEU A 82 -26.90 -16.80 -0.22
CA LEU A 82 -25.80 -16.89 -1.18
C LEU A 82 -24.46 -16.77 -0.45
N ALA A 83 -23.46 -17.46 -0.98
CA ALA A 83 -22.09 -17.26 -0.55
C ALA A 83 -21.64 -15.87 -1.02
N VAL A 84 -21.36 -15.00 -0.08
CA VAL A 84 -20.87 -13.63 -0.33
C VAL A 84 -19.42 -13.54 0.13
N PRO A 85 -18.52 -12.92 -0.63
CA PRO A 85 -17.15 -12.74 -0.18
C PRO A 85 -17.10 -11.90 1.10
N VAL A 86 -16.40 -12.42 2.09
CA VAL A 86 -16.07 -11.67 3.31
C VAL A 86 -14.79 -10.90 3.04
N GLU A 87 -14.87 -9.59 3.15
CA GLU A 87 -13.78 -8.69 2.85
C GLU A 87 -13.34 -7.95 4.11
N LEU A 88 -12.03 -7.91 4.31
CA LEU A 88 -11.37 -7.09 5.32
C LEU A 88 -10.84 -5.82 4.64
N SER A 89 -11.29 -4.66 5.10
CA SER A 89 -10.82 -3.38 4.59
C SER A 89 -9.64 -2.87 5.43
N THR A 90 -8.52 -2.59 4.78
CA THR A 90 -7.33 -2.03 5.42
C THR A 90 -6.82 -0.80 4.68
N PRO A 91 -6.68 0.33 5.36
CA PRO A 91 -6.01 1.50 4.78
C PRO A 91 -4.51 1.28 4.73
N GLY A 92 -3.86 1.92 3.77
CA GLY A 92 -2.42 1.82 3.62
C GLY A 92 -1.90 2.75 2.54
N LYS A 93 -0.65 2.51 2.15
CA LYS A 93 0.01 3.29 1.10
C LYS A 93 0.74 2.40 0.11
N LEU A 94 0.91 2.91 -1.10
CA LEU A 94 1.74 2.31 -2.12
C LEU A 94 3.21 2.65 -1.86
N ALA A 95 4.09 1.71 -2.17
CA ALA A 95 5.54 1.87 -2.06
C ALA A 95 6.24 1.24 -3.26
N TYR A 96 7.48 1.63 -3.48
CA TYR A 96 8.32 0.91 -4.44
C TYR A 96 8.53 -0.53 -4.00
N ASN A 97 8.56 -1.45 -4.96
CA ASN A 97 8.96 -2.81 -4.71
C ASN A 97 10.48 -2.87 -4.53
N ALA A 98 10.94 -3.12 -3.29
CA ALA A 98 12.37 -3.16 -2.97
C ALA A 98 13.11 -4.30 -3.71
N GLU A 99 12.44 -5.40 -4.02
CA GLU A 99 13.03 -6.51 -4.78
C GLU A 99 13.27 -6.13 -6.24
N ARG A 100 12.50 -5.15 -6.77
CA ARG A 100 12.61 -4.59 -8.12
C ARG A 100 13.32 -3.24 -8.15
N THR A 101 14.00 -2.89 -7.05
CA THR A 101 14.85 -1.71 -6.94
C THR A 101 16.30 -2.12 -7.05
N LYS A 102 17.05 -1.49 -7.94
CA LYS A 102 18.50 -1.68 -8.07
C LYS A 102 19.23 -0.35 -8.01
N LEU A 103 20.34 -0.37 -7.31
CA LEU A 103 21.27 0.75 -7.24
C LEU A 103 22.29 0.59 -8.36
N ALA A 104 22.46 1.62 -9.17
CA ALA A 104 23.58 1.72 -10.09
C ALA A 104 24.81 2.17 -9.29
N SER A 105 25.78 1.27 -9.13
CA SER A 105 26.97 1.49 -8.31
C SER A 105 28.23 1.45 -9.15
N ALA A 106 29.27 2.17 -8.74
CA ALA A 106 30.56 2.15 -9.37
C ALA A 106 31.31 0.86 -9.03
N ARG A 107 31.90 0.20 -10.03
CA ARG A 107 32.75 -0.99 -9.86
C ARG A 107 34.24 -0.64 -9.77
N VAL A 108 34.58 0.60 -10.07
CA VAL A 108 35.93 1.15 -10.01
C VAL A 108 35.86 2.57 -9.47
N ALA A 109 36.88 2.98 -8.74
CA ALA A 109 36.95 4.35 -8.22
C ALA A 109 37.23 5.33 -9.35
N GLY A 110 36.59 6.51 -9.28
CA GLY A 110 36.77 7.54 -10.29
C GLY A 110 35.85 8.74 -10.12
N ARG A 111 36.05 9.74 -10.99
CA ARG A 111 35.21 10.93 -11.00
C ARG A 111 34.04 10.73 -11.98
N LEU A 112 32.83 11.02 -11.53
CA LEU A 112 31.62 11.02 -12.33
C LEU A 112 31.60 12.27 -13.23
N ASP A 113 31.99 12.13 -14.48
CA ASP A 113 32.11 13.30 -15.37
C ASP A 113 30.79 13.71 -15.98
N GLN A 114 29.96 12.76 -16.41
CA GLN A 114 28.66 13.04 -17.01
C GLN A 114 27.58 12.10 -16.50
N ILE A 115 26.38 12.65 -16.34
CA ILE A 115 25.13 11.91 -16.18
C ILE A 115 24.30 12.16 -17.45
N LEU A 116 23.92 11.08 -18.12
CA LEU A 116 23.26 11.11 -19.42
C LEU A 116 21.72 11.17 -19.30
N LEU A 117 21.19 10.72 -18.17
CA LEU A 117 19.75 10.61 -17.92
C LEU A 117 19.41 11.16 -16.53
N PHE A 118 18.21 11.71 -16.40
CA PHE A 118 17.73 12.38 -15.20
C PHE A 118 16.64 11.59 -14.48
N GLU A 119 16.28 12.03 -13.28
CA GLU A 119 15.17 11.49 -12.53
C GLU A 119 13.86 11.55 -13.32
N GLY A 120 13.06 10.49 -13.25
CA GLY A 120 11.84 10.31 -14.04
C GLY A 120 12.06 9.68 -15.42
N ALA A 121 13.30 9.58 -15.91
CA ALA A 121 13.57 8.94 -17.20
C ALA A 121 13.38 7.42 -17.13
N LEU A 122 12.77 6.86 -18.19
CA LEU A 122 12.69 5.42 -18.41
C LEU A 122 14.01 4.94 -19.02
N VAL A 123 14.54 3.85 -18.48
CA VAL A 123 15.78 3.22 -18.93
C VAL A 123 15.57 1.74 -19.24
N ARG A 124 16.36 1.22 -20.17
CA ARG A 124 16.45 -0.22 -20.45
C ARG A 124 17.71 -0.78 -19.82
N GLU A 125 17.66 -2.03 -19.43
CA GLU A 125 18.85 -2.75 -18.98
C GLU A 125 20.00 -2.63 -20.01
N GLY A 126 21.22 -2.36 -19.53
CA GLY A 126 22.39 -2.14 -20.37
C GLY A 126 22.47 -0.75 -21.02
N GLN A 127 21.44 0.11 -20.93
CA GLN A 127 21.46 1.45 -21.50
C GLN A 127 22.50 2.30 -20.78
N PRO A 128 23.33 3.12 -21.51
CA PRO A 128 24.25 4.09 -20.93
C PRO A 128 23.49 5.13 -20.08
N ILE A 129 23.95 5.33 -18.83
CA ILE A 129 23.34 6.28 -17.88
C ILE A 129 24.32 7.34 -17.37
N ALA A 130 25.63 7.01 -17.34
CA ALA A 130 26.65 7.97 -16.90
C ALA A 130 28.02 7.61 -17.48
N GLN A 131 29.00 8.55 -17.35
CA GLN A 131 30.39 8.37 -17.72
C GLN A 131 31.28 8.65 -16.53
N LEU A 132 32.20 7.72 -16.26
CA LEU A 132 33.14 7.76 -15.15
C LEU A 132 34.57 7.85 -15.69
N TYR A 133 35.32 8.85 -15.27
CA TYR A 133 36.76 8.92 -15.49
C TYR A 133 37.47 8.17 -14.37
N SER A 134 38.29 7.18 -14.73
CA SER A 134 39.04 6.37 -13.77
C SER A 134 40.45 6.08 -14.28
N PRO A 135 41.51 6.47 -13.55
CA PRO A 135 42.90 6.12 -13.90
C PRO A 135 43.13 4.62 -13.90
N ASP A 136 42.55 3.88 -12.95
CA ASP A 136 42.66 2.42 -12.85
C ASP A 136 42.06 1.71 -14.07
N PHE A 137 40.93 2.20 -14.52
CA PHE A 137 40.26 1.72 -15.73
C PHE A 137 41.11 1.94 -16.98
N ILE A 138 41.72 3.14 -17.11
CA ILE A 138 42.63 3.45 -18.22
C ILE A 138 43.87 2.55 -18.20
N SER A 139 44.45 2.30 -17.01
CA SER A 139 45.60 1.41 -16.82
C SER A 139 45.27 -0.02 -17.22
N ALA A 140 44.09 -0.57 -16.80
CA ALA A 140 43.66 -1.90 -17.17
C ALA A 140 43.47 -2.05 -18.70
N GLN A 141 42.96 -1.03 -19.38
CA GLN A 141 42.85 -1.01 -20.84
C GLN A 141 44.23 -1.04 -21.53
N LYS A 142 45.20 -0.27 -21.02
CA LYS A 142 46.56 -0.31 -21.55
C LYS A 142 47.20 -1.69 -21.40
N GLU A 143 47.04 -2.34 -20.25
CA GLU A 143 47.49 -3.71 -20.01
C GLU A 143 46.85 -4.70 -21.02
N TYR A 144 45.53 -4.59 -21.24
CA TYR A 144 44.82 -5.42 -22.23
C TYR A 144 45.31 -5.18 -23.66
N LEU A 145 45.50 -3.93 -24.09
CA LEU A 145 45.99 -3.59 -25.40
C LEU A 145 47.44 -4.07 -25.62
N LEU A 146 48.30 -4.00 -24.59
CA LEU A 146 49.64 -4.50 -24.65
C LEU A 146 49.64 -6.03 -24.81
N ALA A 147 48.88 -6.76 -24.00
CA ALA A 147 48.74 -8.20 -24.10
C ALA A 147 48.23 -8.61 -25.50
N LEU A 148 47.21 -7.91 -26.02
CA LEU A 148 46.64 -8.16 -27.34
C LEU A 148 47.66 -7.94 -28.48
N ASN A 149 48.49 -6.89 -28.37
CA ASN A 149 49.53 -6.62 -29.36
C ASN A 149 50.64 -7.69 -29.32
N THR A 150 51.04 -8.13 -28.11
CA THR A 150 52.00 -9.23 -27.93
C THR A 150 51.48 -10.54 -28.58
N ALA A 151 50.19 -10.89 -28.29
CA ALA A 151 49.58 -12.07 -28.87
C ALA A 151 49.49 -11.99 -30.41
N ARG A 152 49.17 -10.79 -30.94
CA ARG A 152 49.16 -10.58 -32.43
C ARG A 152 50.53 -10.73 -33.08
N GLN A 153 51.59 -10.27 -32.41
CA GLN A 153 52.96 -10.41 -32.92
C GLN A 153 53.45 -11.87 -32.90
N LEU A 154 53.02 -12.64 -31.93
CA LEU A 154 53.34 -14.06 -31.81
C LEU A 154 52.50 -14.97 -32.76
N LYS A 155 51.41 -14.47 -33.30
CA LYS A 155 50.60 -15.18 -34.29
C LYS A 155 51.45 -15.42 -35.53
N GLY A 156 51.75 -16.71 -35.83
CA GLY A 156 52.59 -17.11 -36.94
C GLY A 156 54.04 -17.45 -36.54
N SER A 157 54.40 -17.32 -35.28
CA SER A 157 55.66 -17.95 -34.79
C SER A 157 55.49 -19.45 -34.62
N ASN A 158 56.56 -20.20 -34.77
CA ASN A 158 56.54 -21.67 -34.56
C ASN A 158 56.56 -22.07 -33.06
N MET A 159 56.39 -21.09 -32.12
CA MET A 159 56.45 -21.28 -30.68
C MET A 159 55.03 -21.35 -30.09
N LYS A 160 54.39 -22.49 -30.17
CA LYS A 160 52.98 -22.68 -29.77
C LYS A 160 52.75 -22.37 -28.28
N ASP A 161 53.67 -22.79 -27.40
CA ASP A 161 53.58 -22.55 -25.95
C ASP A 161 53.55 -21.05 -25.61
N LEU A 162 54.36 -20.23 -26.33
CA LEU A 162 54.33 -18.77 -26.17
C LEU A 162 53.07 -18.13 -26.72
N GLN A 163 52.46 -18.71 -27.75
CA GLN A 163 51.14 -18.24 -28.25
C GLN A 163 50.04 -18.53 -27.23
N ASP A 164 50.01 -19.72 -26.66
CA ASP A 164 49.02 -20.15 -25.68
C ASP A 164 49.14 -19.27 -24.39
N ASP A 165 50.35 -18.97 -23.91
CA ASP A 165 50.58 -18.07 -22.78
C ASP A 165 50.15 -16.62 -23.07
N ALA A 166 50.41 -16.13 -24.28
CA ALA A 166 50.00 -14.80 -24.67
C ALA A 166 48.46 -14.67 -24.77
N ASP A 167 47.79 -15.69 -25.33
CA ASP A 167 46.33 -15.72 -25.40
C ASP A 167 45.71 -15.86 -24.00
N ALA A 168 46.27 -16.61 -23.09
CA ALA A 168 45.84 -16.68 -21.69
C ALA A 168 45.99 -15.31 -21.00
N THR A 169 47.08 -14.57 -21.29
CA THR A 169 47.28 -13.21 -20.76
C THR A 169 46.22 -12.23 -21.27
N VAL A 170 45.88 -12.32 -22.57
CA VAL A 170 44.79 -11.52 -23.16
C VAL A 170 43.46 -11.82 -22.49
N GLN A 171 43.14 -13.09 -22.27
CA GLN A 171 41.89 -13.49 -21.59
C GLN A 171 41.85 -12.97 -20.14
N SER A 172 42.95 -13.08 -19.41
CA SER A 172 43.05 -12.55 -18.04
C SER A 172 42.84 -11.02 -17.98
N ALA A 173 43.50 -10.30 -18.89
CA ALA A 173 43.35 -8.84 -18.96
C ALA A 173 41.92 -8.43 -19.40
N ALA A 174 41.29 -9.16 -20.32
CA ALA A 174 39.89 -8.95 -20.69
C ALA A 174 38.95 -9.23 -19.52
N GLY A 175 39.18 -10.32 -18.77
CA GLY A 175 38.42 -10.65 -17.55
C GLY A 175 38.48 -9.52 -16.51
N ARG A 176 39.67 -8.89 -16.34
CA ARG A 176 39.81 -7.71 -15.46
C ARG A 176 38.94 -6.53 -15.92
N LEU A 177 38.87 -6.25 -17.24
CA LEU A 177 38.00 -5.20 -17.79
C LEU A 177 36.52 -5.48 -17.53
N HIS A 178 36.09 -6.75 -17.63
CA HIS A 178 34.70 -7.14 -17.29
C HIS A 178 34.37 -6.93 -15.82
N VAL A 179 35.29 -7.27 -14.93
CA VAL A 179 35.11 -7.01 -13.48
C VAL A 179 34.95 -5.50 -13.21
N LEU A 180 35.68 -4.64 -13.93
CA LEU A 180 35.56 -3.18 -13.85
C LEU A 180 34.27 -2.66 -14.48
N GLY A 181 33.50 -3.49 -15.19
CA GLY A 181 32.16 -3.14 -15.70
C GLY A 181 32.06 -2.93 -17.20
N MET A 182 33.09 -3.29 -17.99
CA MET A 182 32.99 -3.28 -19.45
C MET A 182 32.15 -4.44 -19.98
N SER A 183 31.39 -4.18 -21.02
CA SER A 183 30.73 -5.23 -21.79
C SER A 183 31.66 -5.85 -22.82
N ASP A 184 31.34 -7.06 -23.32
CA ASP A 184 32.08 -7.70 -24.42
C ASP A 184 32.18 -6.81 -25.65
N ALA A 185 31.11 -6.07 -25.94
CA ALA A 185 31.09 -5.13 -27.06
C ALA A 185 32.08 -3.95 -26.87
N ASP A 186 32.20 -3.44 -25.64
CA ASP A 186 33.13 -2.36 -25.32
C ASP A 186 34.58 -2.83 -25.40
N VAL A 187 34.88 -4.06 -24.89
CA VAL A 187 36.21 -4.69 -25.02
C VAL A 187 36.58 -4.90 -26.49
N ALA A 188 35.65 -5.45 -27.29
CA ALA A 188 35.89 -5.63 -28.73
C ALA A 188 36.10 -4.27 -29.46
N GLN A 189 35.40 -3.23 -29.04
CA GLN A 189 35.59 -1.90 -29.64
C GLN A 189 36.98 -1.32 -29.33
N ILE A 190 37.49 -1.47 -28.10
CA ILE A 190 38.83 -1.07 -27.72
C ILE A 190 39.87 -1.87 -28.50
N ALA A 191 39.69 -3.20 -28.65
CA ALA A 191 40.57 -4.06 -29.43
C ALA A 191 40.69 -3.63 -30.91
N LYS A 192 39.58 -3.11 -31.50
CA LYS A 192 39.54 -2.56 -32.86
C LYS A 192 40.19 -1.18 -32.95
N ARG A 193 39.91 -0.30 -31.96
CA ARG A 193 40.42 1.06 -31.95
C ARG A 193 41.93 1.09 -31.69
N GLY A 194 42.44 0.19 -30.90
CA GLY A 194 43.84 0.15 -30.49
C GLY A 194 44.27 1.24 -29.49
N THR A 195 43.30 2.01 -28.99
CA THR A 195 43.53 3.09 -28.01
C THR A 195 42.56 2.97 -26.85
N PRO A 196 42.98 3.29 -25.62
CA PRO A 196 42.10 3.30 -24.46
C PRO A 196 40.96 4.31 -24.61
N ALA A 197 39.82 3.98 -24.05
CA ALA A 197 38.73 4.96 -23.85
C ALA A 197 39.02 5.76 -22.57
N GLU A 198 38.78 7.07 -22.60
CA GLU A 198 38.98 7.94 -21.44
C GLU A 198 37.97 7.67 -20.32
N HIS A 199 36.74 7.34 -20.71
CA HIS A 199 35.65 7.19 -19.78
C HIS A 199 35.09 5.77 -19.81
N LEU A 200 34.79 5.24 -18.62
CA LEU A 200 33.98 4.06 -18.45
C LEU A 200 32.50 4.44 -18.56
N THR A 201 31.78 3.78 -19.45
CA THR A 201 30.33 3.96 -19.58
C THR A 201 29.62 3.13 -18.50
N LEU A 202 28.97 3.80 -17.57
CA LEU A 202 28.12 3.15 -16.58
C LEU A 202 26.75 2.89 -17.17
N ARG A 203 26.25 1.65 -17.00
CA ARG A 203 25.01 1.18 -17.62
C ARG A 203 23.95 0.86 -16.58
N ALA A 204 22.68 0.95 -16.96
CA ALA A 204 21.55 0.59 -16.12
C ALA A 204 21.57 -0.91 -15.81
N PRO A 205 21.49 -1.33 -14.54
CA PRO A 205 21.50 -2.74 -14.13
C PRO A 205 20.17 -3.45 -14.39
N ILE A 206 19.06 -2.71 -14.54
CA ILE A 206 17.72 -3.21 -14.87
C ILE A 206 16.98 -2.21 -15.75
N SER A 207 15.93 -2.68 -16.40
CA SER A 207 14.95 -1.79 -17.05
C SER A 207 13.99 -1.24 -15.99
N GLY A 208 13.70 0.07 -16.06
CA GLY A 208 12.83 0.73 -15.08
C GLY A 208 12.86 2.25 -15.20
N THR A 209 12.46 2.92 -14.12
CA THR A 209 12.48 4.38 -14.01
C THR A 209 13.58 4.82 -13.04
N ILE A 210 14.33 5.84 -13.39
CA ILE A 210 15.28 6.49 -12.47
C ILE A 210 14.46 7.27 -11.44
N VAL A 211 14.54 6.83 -10.17
CA VAL A 211 13.74 7.45 -9.10
C VAL A 211 14.53 8.42 -8.25
N LYS A 212 15.85 8.25 -8.20
CA LYS A 212 16.72 9.11 -7.41
C LYS A 212 18.13 9.13 -7.96
N ARG A 213 18.71 10.32 -7.99
CA ARG A 213 20.11 10.55 -8.20
C ARG A 213 20.78 10.83 -6.86
N ASN A 214 21.79 10.04 -6.51
CA ASN A 214 22.48 10.15 -5.21
C ASN A 214 23.74 11.00 -5.29
N MET A 215 24.31 11.17 -6.50
CA MET A 215 25.55 11.89 -6.74
C MET A 215 25.43 12.82 -7.95
N ASP A 216 26.14 13.94 -7.89
CA ASP A 216 26.19 14.93 -8.97
C ASP A 216 27.41 14.74 -9.89
N PRO A 217 27.36 15.25 -11.14
CA PRO A 217 28.54 15.33 -11.98
C PRO A 217 29.67 16.07 -11.27
N GLY A 218 30.89 15.58 -11.40
CA GLY A 218 32.07 16.09 -10.69
C GLY A 218 32.36 15.37 -9.38
N ALA A 219 31.42 14.62 -8.81
CA ALA A 219 31.63 13.84 -7.59
C ALA A 219 32.62 12.69 -7.83
N PHE A 220 33.41 12.36 -6.82
CA PHE A 220 34.27 11.18 -6.81
C PHE A 220 33.51 10.00 -6.22
N LEU A 221 33.50 8.87 -6.91
CA LEU A 221 32.91 7.61 -6.50
C LEU A 221 33.99 6.62 -6.08
N ASN A 222 33.80 5.98 -4.94
CA ASN A 222 34.57 4.80 -4.56
C ASN A 222 33.88 3.54 -5.09
N VAL A 223 34.58 2.42 -5.04
CA VAL A 223 34.00 1.11 -5.37
C VAL A 223 32.85 0.80 -4.43
N GLY A 224 31.69 0.53 -5.00
CA GLY A 224 30.45 0.24 -4.25
C GLY A 224 29.55 1.46 -4.03
N ASP A 225 30.02 2.68 -4.23
CA ASP A 225 29.20 3.87 -4.10
C ASP A 225 28.09 3.85 -5.14
N SER A 226 26.84 4.07 -4.69
CA SER A 226 25.68 4.16 -5.57
C SER A 226 25.45 5.62 -6.00
N PHE A 227 25.36 5.86 -7.29
CA PHE A 227 25.11 7.21 -7.84
C PHE A 227 23.69 7.40 -8.31
N MET A 228 22.91 6.31 -8.51
CA MET A 228 21.55 6.37 -9.04
C MET A 228 20.72 5.18 -8.57
N SER A 229 19.42 5.40 -8.33
CA SER A 229 18.45 4.35 -8.00
C SER A 229 17.48 4.16 -9.15
N ILE A 230 17.32 2.92 -9.61
CA ILE A 230 16.44 2.52 -10.71
C ILE A 230 15.42 1.52 -10.18
N VAL A 231 14.15 1.73 -10.48
CA VAL A 231 13.05 0.89 -10.02
C VAL A 231 12.18 0.45 -11.19
N ASP A 232 11.88 -0.83 -11.23
CA ASP A 232 10.81 -1.35 -12.09
C ASP A 232 9.45 -1.08 -11.44
N THR A 233 8.76 -0.06 -11.93
CA THR A 233 7.47 0.42 -11.40
C THR A 233 6.26 -0.33 -11.92
N ARG A 234 6.43 -1.42 -12.70
CA ARG A 234 5.33 -2.24 -13.22
C ARG A 234 4.60 -3.04 -12.15
N VAL A 235 5.22 -3.22 -10.99
CA VAL A 235 4.59 -3.80 -9.79
C VAL A 235 5.00 -2.96 -8.60
N LEU A 236 4.02 -2.42 -7.91
CA LEU A 236 4.21 -1.69 -6.65
C LEU A 236 3.79 -2.56 -5.48
N TRP A 237 4.28 -2.23 -4.31
CA TRP A 237 3.79 -2.78 -3.06
C TRP A 237 2.72 -1.88 -2.47
N PHE A 238 1.60 -2.46 -2.09
CA PHE A 238 0.71 -1.85 -1.14
C PHE A 238 1.08 -2.36 0.25
N THR A 239 1.26 -1.46 1.21
CA THR A 239 1.53 -1.78 2.60
C THR A 239 0.38 -1.26 3.44
N GLY A 240 -0.35 -2.15 4.08
CA GLY A 240 -1.48 -1.85 4.95
C GLY A 240 -1.31 -2.51 6.32
N ASN A 241 -2.09 -2.05 7.30
CA ASN A 241 -2.03 -2.54 8.67
C ASN A 241 -3.35 -3.22 9.03
N VAL A 242 -3.27 -4.46 9.48
CA VAL A 242 -4.41 -5.29 9.89
C VAL A 242 -4.43 -5.37 11.41
N TYR A 243 -5.58 -5.15 12.03
CA TYR A 243 -5.75 -5.25 13.48
C TYR A 243 -5.64 -6.68 13.98
N GLU A 244 -5.20 -6.85 15.22
CA GLU A 244 -4.96 -8.13 15.86
C GLU A 244 -6.15 -9.10 15.77
N ASN A 245 -7.38 -8.60 15.92
CA ASN A 245 -8.61 -9.39 15.84
C ASN A 245 -8.85 -10.03 14.47
N ASP A 246 -8.29 -9.44 13.40
CA ASP A 246 -8.51 -9.85 12.02
C ASP A 246 -7.36 -10.69 11.44
N ILE A 247 -6.23 -10.77 12.16
CA ILE A 247 -5.00 -11.46 11.70
C ILE A 247 -5.29 -12.91 11.31
N ALA A 248 -6.11 -13.60 12.10
CA ALA A 248 -6.45 -15.00 11.87
C ALA A 248 -7.12 -15.26 10.51
N SER A 249 -7.71 -14.23 9.88
CA SER A 249 -8.41 -14.33 8.61
C SER A 249 -7.52 -14.06 7.39
N VAL A 250 -6.32 -13.46 7.58
CA VAL A 250 -5.43 -13.08 6.48
C VAL A 250 -4.41 -14.18 6.16
N ARG A 251 -4.23 -14.47 4.88
CA ARG A 251 -3.29 -15.48 4.37
C ARG A 251 -2.53 -14.93 3.15
N ILE A 252 -1.29 -15.39 2.98
CA ILE A 252 -0.52 -15.13 1.75
C ILE A 252 -1.26 -15.74 0.55
N GLY A 253 -1.28 -15.01 -0.56
CA GLY A 253 -1.92 -15.40 -1.81
C GLY A 253 -3.37 -14.94 -1.95
N GLN A 254 -4.02 -14.45 -0.88
CA GLN A 254 -5.38 -13.93 -0.97
C GLN A 254 -5.47 -12.77 -1.98
N PRO A 255 -6.52 -12.74 -2.80
CA PRO A 255 -6.76 -11.63 -3.70
C PRO A 255 -7.17 -10.39 -2.92
N ILE A 256 -6.74 -9.24 -3.42
CA ILE A 256 -7.16 -7.93 -2.92
C ILE A 256 -7.72 -7.09 -4.04
N SER A 257 -8.65 -6.22 -3.70
CA SER A 257 -9.03 -5.08 -4.52
C SER A 257 -8.60 -3.78 -3.84
N LEU A 258 -7.98 -2.90 -4.61
CA LEU A 258 -7.39 -1.66 -4.14
C LEU A 258 -8.13 -0.47 -4.73
N HIS A 259 -8.57 0.42 -3.86
CA HIS A 259 -9.22 1.67 -4.24
C HIS A 259 -8.37 2.86 -3.80
N THR A 260 -8.22 3.84 -4.67
CA THR A 260 -7.50 5.09 -4.35
C THR A 260 -8.35 6.30 -4.74
N SER A 261 -8.28 7.36 -3.96
CA SER A 261 -8.99 8.61 -4.25
C SER A 261 -8.54 9.31 -5.52
N ALA A 262 -7.32 9.00 -6.00
CA ALA A 262 -6.81 9.54 -7.26
C ALA A 262 -7.55 8.97 -8.50
N TYR A 263 -8.11 7.75 -8.38
CA TYR A 263 -8.83 7.07 -9.46
C TYR A 263 -10.09 6.38 -8.89
N PRO A 264 -11.13 7.13 -8.50
CA PRO A 264 -12.29 6.59 -7.80
C PRO A 264 -13.10 5.59 -8.62
N GLU A 265 -13.08 5.72 -9.94
CA GLU A 265 -13.80 4.84 -10.88
C GLU A 265 -13.01 3.57 -11.27
N ARG A 266 -11.76 3.45 -10.80
CA ARG A 266 -10.89 2.30 -11.11
C ARG A 266 -10.63 1.45 -9.88
N GLU A 267 -10.76 0.17 -10.06
CA GLU A 267 -10.35 -0.86 -9.11
C GLU A 267 -9.06 -1.50 -9.60
N PHE A 268 -8.06 -1.54 -8.72
CA PHE A 268 -6.79 -2.22 -9.00
C PHE A 268 -6.78 -3.52 -8.21
N THR A 269 -6.33 -4.59 -8.85
CA THR A 269 -6.27 -5.90 -8.21
C THR A 269 -4.84 -6.27 -7.84
N GLY A 270 -4.70 -7.06 -6.78
CA GLY A 270 -3.40 -7.54 -6.33
C GLY A 270 -3.53 -8.81 -5.49
N ARG A 271 -2.44 -9.19 -4.85
CA ARG A 271 -2.42 -10.34 -3.93
C ARG A 271 -1.56 -10.04 -2.72
N VAL A 272 -1.96 -10.61 -1.57
CA VAL A 272 -1.13 -10.60 -0.36
C VAL A 272 0.15 -11.40 -0.63
N SER A 273 1.30 -10.73 -0.56
CA SER A 273 2.62 -11.34 -0.81
C SER A 273 3.41 -11.59 0.47
N PHE A 274 3.15 -10.80 1.52
CA PHE A 274 3.89 -10.93 2.77
C PHE A 274 3.02 -10.51 3.95
N ILE A 275 3.21 -11.18 5.06
CA ILE A 275 2.62 -10.86 6.36
C ILE A 275 3.77 -10.77 7.35
N ALA A 276 3.89 -9.65 8.06
CA ALA A 276 4.95 -9.45 9.04
C ALA A 276 4.86 -10.50 10.18
N PRO A 277 5.97 -11.01 10.69
CA PRO A 277 5.97 -11.99 11.78
C PRO A 277 5.66 -11.38 13.16
N ASN A 278 5.73 -10.06 13.28
CA ASN A 278 5.57 -9.33 14.54
C ASN A 278 4.46 -8.28 14.44
N ILE A 279 3.76 -8.08 15.54
CA ILE A 279 2.78 -7.02 15.73
C ILE A 279 3.51 -5.76 16.17
N ASP A 280 3.13 -4.61 15.65
CA ASP A 280 3.60 -3.31 16.12
C ASP A 280 2.97 -3.03 17.51
N PRO A 281 3.77 -2.90 18.57
CA PRO A 281 3.23 -2.73 19.92
C PRO A 281 2.57 -1.38 20.18
N ALA A 282 2.84 -0.38 19.35
CA ALA A 282 2.25 0.96 19.50
C ALA A 282 0.86 1.04 18.87
N THR A 283 0.62 0.31 17.79
CA THR A 283 -0.63 0.36 17.01
C THR A 283 -1.50 -0.89 17.16
N HIS A 284 -0.97 -1.97 17.76
CA HIS A 284 -1.59 -3.29 17.83
C HIS A 284 -2.04 -3.81 16.46
N THR A 285 -1.22 -3.54 15.44
CA THR A 285 -1.47 -3.97 14.07
C THR A 285 -0.35 -4.81 13.51
N LEU A 286 -0.69 -5.64 12.53
CA LEU A 286 0.22 -6.44 11.75
C LEU A 286 0.36 -5.83 10.36
N THR A 287 1.59 -5.61 9.92
CA THR A 287 1.83 -5.11 8.56
C THR A 287 1.64 -6.22 7.53
N VAL A 288 0.77 -5.94 6.56
CA VAL A 288 0.52 -6.81 5.40
C VAL A 288 0.99 -6.08 4.14
N ARG A 289 1.74 -6.78 3.30
CA ARG A 289 2.22 -6.28 2.02
C ARG A 289 1.55 -7.05 0.90
N CYS A 290 1.11 -6.32 -0.11
CA CYS A 290 0.45 -6.87 -1.27
C CYS A 290 1.16 -6.41 -2.55
N ASP A 291 1.31 -7.31 -3.52
CA ASP A 291 1.83 -6.99 -4.84
C ASP A 291 0.69 -6.50 -5.73
N VAL A 292 0.84 -5.30 -6.26
CA VAL A 292 -0.15 -4.64 -7.10
C VAL A 292 0.45 -4.38 -8.48
N PRO A 293 -0.02 -5.05 -9.53
CA PRO A 293 0.40 -4.76 -10.91
C PRO A 293 0.04 -3.33 -11.32
N ASN A 294 0.97 -2.66 -12.00
CA ASN A 294 0.83 -1.28 -12.47
C ASN A 294 1.33 -1.14 -13.91
N PRO A 295 0.72 -1.86 -14.89
CA PRO A 295 1.17 -1.84 -16.27
C PRO A 295 1.02 -0.48 -16.94
N ASP A 296 -0.02 0.28 -16.57
CA ASP A 296 -0.34 1.60 -17.13
C ASP A 296 0.47 2.74 -16.46
N GLY A 297 1.22 2.46 -15.38
CA GLY A 297 1.98 3.47 -14.65
C GLY A 297 1.12 4.51 -13.92
N LEU A 298 -0.18 4.22 -13.69
CA LEU A 298 -1.12 5.13 -13.05
C LEU A 298 -0.89 5.24 -11.54
N LEU A 299 -0.60 4.10 -10.91
CA LEU A 299 -0.29 4.07 -9.50
C LEU A 299 1.11 4.63 -9.27
N ARG A 300 1.24 5.47 -8.25
CA ARG A 300 2.52 6.06 -7.84
C ARG A 300 2.81 5.71 -6.38
N PRO A 301 4.09 5.53 -6.03
CA PRO A 301 4.49 5.38 -4.64
C PRO A 301 4.00 6.56 -3.79
N GLU A 302 3.82 6.33 -2.50
CA GLU A 302 3.27 7.26 -1.50
C GLU A 302 1.79 7.63 -1.72
N MET A 303 1.10 7.12 -2.75
CA MET A 303 -0.35 7.25 -2.84
C MET A 303 -1.02 6.45 -1.72
N TYR A 304 -2.00 7.08 -1.05
CA TYR A 304 -2.88 6.40 -0.12
C TYR A 304 -3.94 5.61 -0.86
N ALA A 305 -4.23 4.44 -0.34
CA ALA A 305 -5.23 3.55 -0.89
C ALA A 305 -5.87 2.70 0.22
N THR A 306 -7.04 2.16 -0.07
CA THR A 306 -7.70 1.17 0.78
C THR A 306 -7.74 -0.16 0.05
N ALA A 307 -7.15 -1.18 0.66
CA ALA A 307 -7.24 -2.55 0.15
C ALA A 307 -8.39 -3.28 0.82
N ARG A 308 -9.17 -4.03 0.02
CA ARG A 308 -10.14 -5.00 0.49
C ARG A 308 -9.56 -6.39 0.24
N ILE A 309 -9.23 -7.08 1.31
CA ILE A 309 -8.65 -8.43 1.27
C ILE A 309 -9.81 -9.42 1.34
N GLN A 310 -9.92 -10.34 0.39
CA GLN A 310 -10.90 -11.42 0.46
C GLN A 310 -10.44 -12.47 1.47
N THR A 311 -11.08 -12.48 2.64
CA THR A 311 -10.70 -13.37 3.74
C THR A 311 -11.45 -14.69 3.75
N GLY A 312 -12.53 -14.79 2.99
CA GLY A 312 -13.34 -16.01 2.91
C GLY A 312 -14.64 -15.80 2.16
N SER A 313 -15.54 -16.74 2.27
CA SER A 313 -16.93 -16.65 1.86
C SER A 313 -17.83 -16.93 3.06
N GLY A 314 -18.75 -16.03 3.32
CA GLY A 314 -19.81 -16.21 4.32
C GLY A 314 -21.16 -16.43 3.63
N GLN A 315 -22.06 -17.18 4.27
CA GLN A 315 -23.45 -17.21 3.81
C GLN A 315 -24.13 -15.91 4.27
N ALA A 316 -24.68 -15.16 3.34
CA ALA A 316 -25.48 -13.99 3.64
C ALA A 316 -26.87 -14.16 3.06
N THR A 317 -27.88 -13.69 3.78
CA THR A 317 -29.23 -13.54 3.26
C THR A 317 -29.23 -12.44 2.22
N VAL A 318 -29.58 -12.75 0.98
CA VAL A 318 -29.61 -11.76 -0.10
C VAL A 318 -31.04 -11.46 -0.52
N VAL A 319 -31.25 -10.18 -0.81
CA VAL A 319 -32.51 -9.67 -1.36
C VAL A 319 -32.22 -8.90 -2.66
N PRO A 320 -33.09 -8.98 -3.67
CA PRO A 320 -32.96 -8.13 -4.85
C PRO A 320 -33.00 -6.63 -4.46
N LYS A 321 -32.23 -5.79 -5.11
CA LYS A 321 -32.25 -4.33 -4.88
C LYS A 321 -33.64 -3.72 -5.05
N SER A 322 -34.48 -4.32 -5.88
CA SER A 322 -35.89 -3.93 -6.08
C SER A 322 -36.77 -4.10 -4.83
N ALA A 323 -36.36 -4.94 -3.87
CA ALA A 323 -37.03 -5.12 -2.59
C ALA A 323 -36.64 -4.09 -1.53
N LEU A 324 -35.56 -3.33 -1.78
CA LEU A 324 -35.06 -2.34 -0.83
C LEU A 324 -35.80 -1.02 -0.98
N VAL A 325 -36.23 -0.47 0.15
CA VAL A 325 -36.74 0.90 0.24
C VAL A 325 -35.76 1.71 1.09
N LYS A 326 -35.23 2.79 0.53
CA LYS A 326 -34.35 3.72 1.25
C LYS A 326 -35.18 4.84 1.83
N ASP A 327 -35.14 5.00 3.14
CA ASP A 327 -35.87 6.04 3.85
C ASP A 327 -34.98 6.62 4.95
N HIS A 328 -34.86 7.97 5.01
CA HIS A 328 -34.05 8.71 5.97
C HIS A 328 -32.63 8.15 6.19
N GLY A 329 -31.98 7.68 5.12
CA GLY A 329 -30.61 7.15 5.19
C GLY A 329 -30.50 5.68 5.60
N SER A 330 -31.59 5.04 6.01
CA SER A 330 -31.67 3.60 6.35
C SER A 330 -32.34 2.79 5.24
N TYR A 331 -31.98 1.50 5.18
CA TYR A 331 -32.61 0.55 4.25
C TYR A 331 -33.67 -0.25 4.98
N TYR A 332 -34.79 -0.46 4.28
CA TYR A 332 -35.93 -1.23 4.76
C TYR A 332 -36.33 -2.26 3.73
N VAL A 333 -36.87 -3.37 4.19
CA VAL A 333 -37.56 -4.36 3.37
C VAL A 333 -38.97 -4.57 3.91
N ILE A 334 -39.90 -4.91 3.04
CA ILE A 334 -41.26 -5.26 3.45
C ILE A 334 -41.32 -6.77 3.53
N VAL A 335 -41.54 -7.29 4.73
CA VAL A 335 -41.64 -8.73 5.04
C VAL A 335 -43.11 -9.10 5.11
N GLN A 336 -43.49 -10.15 4.41
CA GLN A 336 -44.79 -10.76 4.55
C GLN A 336 -44.84 -11.67 5.78
N SER A 337 -45.65 -11.32 6.77
CA SER A 337 -45.85 -12.14 7.99
C SER A 337 -46.88 -13.27 7.73
N ASP A 338 -47.97 -12.93 7.03
CA ASP A 338 -48.97 -13.89 6.55
C ASP A 338 -49.63 -13.41 5.23
N ALA A 339 -50.71 -14.05 4.77
CA ALA A 339 -51.32 -13.75 3.49
C ALA A 339 -51.76 -12.27 3.32
N LYS A 340 -52.07 -11.57 4.44
CA LYS A 340 -52.61 -10.21 4.43
C LYS A 340 -51.76 -9.19 5.19
N HIS A 341 -50.81 -9.64 6.03
CA HIS A 341 -50.04 -8.76 6.88
C HIS A 341 -48.63 -8.57 6.35
N PHE A 342 -48.26 -7.31 6.19
CA PHE A 342 -46.92 -6.89 5.76
C PHE A 342 -46.29 -6.01 6.81
N LYS A 343 -45.06 -6.29 7.15
CA LYS A 343 -44.28 -5.57 8.17
C LYS A 343 -43.04 -4.95 7.54
N ARG A 344 -42.79 -3.70 7.92
CA ARG A 344 -41.56 -2.99 7.57
C ARG A 344 -40.44 -3.46 8.52
N ALA A 345 -39.34 -3.93 7.97
CA ALA A 345 -38.16 -4.35 8.71
C ALA A 345 -36.96 -3.50 8.28
N GLN A 346 -36.30 -2.86 9.25
CA GLN A 346 -35.05 -2.18 8.99
C GLN A 346 -33.94 -3.21 8.79
N VAL A 347 -33.17 -3.09 7.72
CA VAL A 347 -32.10 -4.00 7.39
C VAL A 347 -30.75 -3.26 7.30
N GLN A 348 -29.69 -3.93 7.72
CA GLN A 348 -28.34 -3.50 7.51
C GLN A 348 -27.67 -4.46 6.52
N GLY A 349 -26.83 -3.95 5.64
CA GLY A 349 -26.19 -4.80 4.66
C GLY A 349 -25.27 -4.04 3.71
N LYS A 350 -24.77 -4.78 2.72
CA LYS A 350 -23.88 -4.26 1.68
C LYS A 350 -24.44 -4.59 0.29
N ASP A 351 -24.17 -3.71 -0.65
CA ASP A 351 -24.32 -4.03 -2.06
C ASP A 351 -23.31 -5.13 -2.46
N THR A 352 -23.77 -6.20 -3.05
CA THR A 352 -22.92 -7.30 -3.51
C THR A 352 -22.09 -6.95 -4.75
N GLY A 353 -22.40 -5.80 -5.40
CA GLY A 353 -21.71 -5.35 -6.61
C GLY A 353 -22.04 -6.15 -7.86
N THR A 354 -22.50 -7.38 -7.73
CA THR A 354 -22.89 -8.31 -8.80
C THR A 354 -24.38 -8.62 -8.72
N ASP A 355 -25.01 -8.83 -9.87
CA ASP A 355 -26.37 -9.41 -10.05
C ASP A 355 -27.55 -8.64 -9.44
N GLY A 356 -27.39 -7.36 -9.12
CA GLY A 356 -28.53 -6.56 -8.61
C GLY A 356 -29.03 -6.99 -7.24
N ASN A 357 -28.22 -7.71 -6.45
CA ASN A 357 -28.53 -8.20 -5.13
C ASN A 357 -27.91 -7.32 -4.01
N PHE A 358 -28.53 -7.40 -2.82
CA PHE A 358 -28.08 -6.75 -1.61
C PHE A 358 -27.94 -7.80 -0.50
N ALA A 359 -26.75 -7.93 0.07
CA ALA A 359 -26.47 -8.85 1.17
C ALA A 359 -26.89 -8.21 2.49
N VAL A 360 -27.85 -8.82 3.17
CA VAL A 360 -28.36 -8.39 4.46
C VAL A 360 -27.52 -9.05 5.56
N THR A 361 -26.92 -8.23 6.42
CA THR A 361 -26.11 -8.67 7.56
C THR A 361 -26.87 -8.71 8.86
N ALA A 362 -27.94 -7.90 9.00
CA ALA A 362 -28.82 -7.86 10.17
C ALA A 362 -30.23 -7.36 9.81
N GLY A 363 -31.22 -7.77 10.61
CA GLY A 363 -32.61 -7.30 10.51
C GLY A 363 -33.55 -8.17 9.66
N LEU A 364 -33.10 -9.33 9.13
CA LEU A 364 -33.93 -10.22 8.33
C LEU A 364 -33.62 -11.70 8.65
N GLU A 365 -34.65 -12.50 8.87
CA GLU A 365 -34.50 -13.94 9.07
C GLU A 365 -34.35 -14.68 7.73
N ALA A 366 -33.57 -15.74 7.72
CA ALA A 366 -33.23 -16.51 6.52
C ALA A 366 -34.45 -17.19 5.82
N SER A 367 -35.56 -17.34 6.52
CA SER A 367 -36.81 -17.95 5.99
C SER A 367 -37.86 -16.90 5.58
N SER A 368 -37.57 -15.61 5.72
CA SER A 368 -38.52 -14.54 5.48
C SER A 368 -38.97 -14.48 4.01
N LYS A 369 -40.21 -14.09 3.79
CA LYS A 369 -40.71 -13.73 2.48
C LYS A 369 -40.73 -12.23 2.33
N VAL A 370 -40.02 -11.69 1.34
CA VAL A 370 -39.92 -10.26 1.10
C VAL A 370 -40.61 -9.85 -0.17
N VAL A 371 -41.15 -8.63 -0.18
CA VAL A 371 -41.79 -8.04 -1.34
C VAL A 371 -40.71 -7.56 -2.30
N VAL A 372 -40.62 -8.16 -3.48
CA VAL A 372 -39.62 -7.83 -4.52
C VAL A 372 -40.15 -6.84 -5.56
N ARG A 373 -41.49 -6.73 -5.67
CA ARG A 373 -42.16 -5.75 -6.50
C ARG A 373 -43.29 -5.09 -5.72
N GLY A 374 -43.43 -3.76 -5.81
CA GLY A 374 -44.41 -3.00 -5.03
C GLY A 374 -43.96 -2.62 -3.61
N ALA A 375 -42.68 -2.87 -3.23
CA ALA A 375 -42.15 -2.58 -1.89
C ALA A 375 -42.27 -1.09 -1.52
N ALA A 376 -42.03 -0.17 -2.46
CA ALA A 376 -42.14 1.26 -2.21
C ALA A 376 -43.58 1.70 -1.93
N LEU A 377 -44.57 1.13 -2.66
CA LEU A 377 -45.98 1.42 -2.46
C LEU A 377 -46.46 0.97 -1.08
N LEU A 378 -46.11 -0.27 -0.68
CA LEU A 378 -46.45 -0.77 0.64
C LEU A 378 -45.77 0.00 1.74
N ASN A 379 -44.53 0.44 1.55
CA ASN A 379 -43.81 1.27 2.52
C ASN A 379 -44.55 2.62 2.75
N GLU A 380 -45.05 3.25 1.67
CA GLU A 380 -45.81 4.50 1.81
C GLU A 380 -47.11 4.30 2.59
N MET A 381 -47.78 3.17 2.37
CA MET A 381 -49.00 2.82 3.11
C MET A 381 -48.73 2.56 4.58
N ILE A 382 -47.65 1.81 4.92
CA ILE A 382 -47.26 1.55 6.30
C ILE A 382 -46.91 2.85 7.02
N VAL A 383 -46.14 3.72 6.38
CA VAL A 383 -45.78 5.02 6.96
C VAL A 383 -47.01 5.91 7.17
N LYS A 384 -47.97 5.93 6.24
CA LYS A 384 -49.23 6.68 6.41
C LYS A 384 -50.15 6.08 7.48
N ALA A 385 -50.16 4.77 7.66
CA ALA A 385 -50.98 4.11 8.67
C ALA A 385 -50.37 4.26 10.09
N GLY A 386 -49.08 4.51 10.18
CA GLY A 386 -48.37 4.73 11.46
C GLY A 386 -48.16 6.22 11.83
N ALA A 387 -48.57 7.15 10.97
CA ALA A 387 -48.57 8.58 11.21
C ALA A 387 -49.89 9.04 11.80
#